data_168118d00385f15ed2e171bedefed59e
#
_entry.id   168118d00385f15ed2e171bedefed59e
#
_cell.length_a   1.000
_cell.length_b   1.000
_cell.length_c   1.000
_cell.angle_alpha   90.00
_cell.angle_beta   90.00
_cell.angle_gamma   90.00
#
_symmetry.space_group_name_H-M   'P 1'
#
loop_
_entity.id
_entity.type
_entity.pdbx_description
1 polymer ?
#
loop_
_entity_poly.entity_id
_entity_poly.type
_entity_poly.pdbx_seq_one_letter_code
_entity_poly.pdbx_strand_id
1 'polypeptide(L)'
;MTSRSLNWNNESNRRPFLLSPAGKDYIWGGSRLNDDFSKGISIEPLAETWECSTHADGISTVASGEHKGKLLTELLKEHPEYLGTHPLGNPYLQAGELPILIKFIDAKEDLSVQVHPDDDYARKHESGSLGKTEMWYVLDAKVDTQLVYGFRHDMDREQLARSLRDGTVEKYLQKVDVHADDVFYIEAGTVHAIGAGALVAEIQENSNLTYRMYDYDRAGKDGKKRQLHLKKALDVINLKAAKEPKQPMRVLRYQPGYASEFLCRCKYFQVERVLLNTERCRELVSVRTESNSFQVLLCVGGCGVLLFGEEALTFFKGDCIFLPADSIQIRIHGKAQFLKVTC
;
A
#
# COMPACT_ATOMS: atom_id res chain seq x y z
N MET A 1 -53.87 20.74 5.58
CA MET A 1 -52.41 20.98 5.65
C MET A 1 -51.80 19.74 6.23
N THR A 2 -51.33 18.85 5.40
CA THR A 2 -50.71 17.57 5.78
C THR A 2 -49.20 17.80 5.94
N SER A 3 -48.75 17.70 7.18
CA SER A 3 -47.33 17.74 7.52
C SER A 3 -46.63 16.52 6.86
N ARG A 4 -45.78 16.76 5.86
CA ARG A 4 -44.83 15.78 5.39
C ARG A 4 -43.79 15.56 6.50
N SER A 5 -43.90 14.43 7.19
CA SER A 5 -42.82 13.90 8.03
C SER A 5 -41.63 13.61 7.10
N LEU A 6 -40.58 14.39 7.25
CA LEU A 6 -39.26 14.10 6.68
C LEU A 6 -38.76 12.79 7.33
N ASN A 7 -38.80 11.70 6.59
CA ASN A 7 -38.17 10.44 7.00
C ASN A 7 -36.64 10.64 7.04
N TRP A 8 -36.09 10.82 8.21
CA TRP A 8 -34.63 10.89 8.50
C TRP A 8 -34.00 9.49 8.66
N ASN A 9 -34.64 8.41 8.21
CA ASN A 9 -34.19 7.04 8.38
C ASN A 9 -33.66 6.41 7.09
N ASN A 10 -32.61 6.99 6.52
CA ASN A 10 -31.72 6.29 5.59
C ASN A 10 -30.27 6.50 6.03
N GLU A 11 -29.97 6.24 7.31
CA GLU A 11 -28.58 6.15 7.73
C GLU A 11 -28.00 4.88 7.13
N SER A 12 -26.93 5.03 6.38
CA SER A 12 -26.16 3.91 5.87
C SER A 12 -25.79 2.96 7.00
N ASN A 13 -25.94 1.65 6.79
CA ASN A 13 -25.59 0.62 7.76
C ASN A 13 -24.26 -0.06 7.41
N ARG A 14 -23.45 0.55 6.54
CA ARG A 14 -22.16 -0.03 6.10
C ARG A 14 -21.12 0.14 7.20
N ARG A 15 -20.74 -0.98 7.78
CA ARG A 15 -19.89 -1.05 8.97
C ARG A 15 -18.42 -1.23 8.61
N PRO A 16 -17.47 -0.69 9.40
CA PRO A 16 -16.06 -0.98 9.25
C PRO A 16 -15.76 -2.44 9.63
N PHE A 17 -14.71 -3.01 9.02
CA PHE A 17 -14.23 -4.34 9.35
C PHE A 17 -12.72 -4.46 9.21
N LEU A 18 -12.13 -5.39 9.95
CA LEU A 18 -10.72 -5.75 9.85
C LEU A 18 -10.48 -6.66 8.66
N LEU A 19 -9.29 -6.56 8.09
CA LEU A 19 -8.77 -7.47 7.08
C LEU A 19 -7.64 -8.32 7.66
N SER A 20 -7.60 -9.60 7.28
CA SER A 20 -6.48 -10.50 7.50
C SER A 20 -5.68 -10.59 6.21
N PRO A 21 -4.35 -10.35 6.25
CA PRO A 21 -3.53 -10.28 5.04
C PRO A 21 -3.17 -11.65 4.48
N ALA A 22 -2.79 -11.69 3.20
CA ALA A 22 -2.07 -12.79 2.59
C ALA A 22 -0.56 -12.61 2.78
N GLY A 23 0.16 -13.63 3.26
CA GLY A 23 1.61 -13.61 3.45
C GLY A 23 2.39 -14.08 2.23
N LYS A 24 3.65 -13.61 2.09
CA LYS A 24 4.60 -13.97 1.01
C LYS A 24 5.98 -14.31 1.58
N ASP A 25 6.61 -15.36 1.07
CA ASP A 25 7.88 -15.94 1.53
C ASP A 25 9.07 -15.65 0.59
N TYR A 26 9.18 -14.44 0.08
CA TYR A 26 10.28 -14.09 -0.80
C TYR A 26 11.64 -14.21 -0.11
N ILE A 27 12.70 -14.55 -0.89
CA ILE A 27 14.04 -14.89 -0.40
C ILE A 27 14.73 -13.79 0.41
N TRP A 28 14.32 -12.54 0.23
CA TRP A 28 14.86 -11.36 0.90
C TRP A 28 14.12 -10.98 2.19
N GLY A 29 13.07 -11.71 2.54
CA GLY A 29 12.22 -11.41 3.69
C GLY A 29 12.86 -11.67 5.05
N GLY A 30 12.27 -11.08 6.07
CA GLY A 30 12.66 -11.23 7.48
C GLY A 30 11.55 -11.84 8.35
N SER A 31 11.55 -11.48 9.64
CA SER A 31 10.58 -11.94 10.65
C SER A 31 9.78 -10.78 11.26
N ARG A 32 10.14 -9.52 10.97
CA ARG A 32 9.60 -8.34 11.65
C ARG A 32 8.10 -8.17 11.50
N LEU A 33 7.49 -8.66 10.41
CA LEU A 33 6.04 -8.60 10.23
C LEU A 33 5.31 -9.44 11.28
N ASN A 34 5.87 -10.57 11.70
CA ASN A 34 5.36 -11.34 12.83
C ASN A 34 5.76 -10.71 14.18
N ASP A 35 7.01 -10.32 14.33
CA ASP A 35 7.58 -9.87 15.61
C ASP A 35 7.04 -8.49 16.02
N ASP A 36 7.04 -7.52 15.07
CA ASP A 36 6.70 -6.11 15.37
C ASP A 36 5.21 -5.79 15.10
N PHE A 37 4.53 -6.58 14.25
CA PHE A 37 3.15 -6.33 13.80
C PHE A 37 2.18 -7.47 14.13
N SER A 38 2.65 -8.49 14.86
CA SER A 38 1.82 -9.59 15.38
C SER A 38 0.94 -10.26 14.31
N LYS A 39 1.46 -10.44 13.10
CA LYS A 39 0.67 -11.01 11.99
C LYS A 39 0.27 -12.46 12.21
N GLY A 40 1.06 -13.23 12.98
CA GLY A 40 0.75 -14.61 13.31
C GLY A 40 0.69 -15.55 12.11
N ILE A 41 1.43 -15.22 11.03
CA ILE A 41 1.44 -15.99 9.79
C ILE A 41 2.59 -16.99 9.83
N SER A 42 2.27 -18.30 9.70
CA SER A 42 3.25 -19.40 9.76
C SER A 42 4.02 -19.55 8.42
N ILE A 43 4.62 -18.47 7.95
CA ILE A 43 5.47 -18.44 6.75
C ILE A 43 6.83 -17.88 7.15
N GLU A 44 7.93 -18.53 6.73
CA GLU A 44 9.29 -18.11 7.04
C GLU A 44 10.22 -18.25 5.82
N PRO A 45 10.88 -17.14 5.41
CA PRO A 45 10.71 -15.77 5.90
C PRO A 45 9.33 -15.20 5.54
N LEU A 46 8.80 -14.25 6.33
CA LEU A 46 7.61 -13.49 6.00
C LEU A 46 8.03 -12.14 5.39
N ALA A 47 8.17 -12.13 4.08
CA ALA A 47 8.71 -10.99 3.35
C ALA A 47 7.70 -9.85 3.15
N GLU A 48 6.47 -10.20 2.78
CA GLU A 48 5.38 -9.26 2.58
C GLU A 48 4.09 -9.77 3.24
N THR A 49 3.26 -8.84 3.69
CA THR A 49 1.86 -9.08 4.01
C THR A 49 0.98 -8.15 3.18
N TRP A 50 0.08 -8.72 2.40
CA TRP A 50 -0.85 -7.98 1.54
C TRP A 50 -2.09 -7.64 2.35
N GLU A 51 -2.07 -6.45 2.93
CA GLU A 51 -3.00 -6.00 3.96
C GLU A 51 -4.40 -5.71 3.43
N CYS A 52 -4.48 -5.04 2.28
CA CYS A 52 -5.74 -4.77 1.59
C CYS A 52 -5.55 -5.12 0.11
N SER A 53 -6.01 -6.29 -0.27
CA SER A 53 -5.74 -6.88 -1.58
C SER A 53 -6.93 -7.66 -2.11
N THR A 54 -7.26 -7.42 -3.37
CA THR A 54 -8.13 -8.25 -4.20
C THR A 54 -7.37 -8.94 -5.33
N HIS A 55 -6.04 -8.79 -5.37
CA HIS A 55 -5.20 -9.41 -6.39
C HIS A 55 -5.18 -10.93 -6.26
N ALA A 56 -5.30 -11.64 -7.39
CA ALA A 56 -5.42 -13.10 -7.42
C ALA A 56 -4.24 -13.84 -6.76
N ASP A 57 -3.03 -13.23 -6.77
CA ASP A 57 -1.86 -13.81 -6.13
C ASP A 57 -1.91 -13.76 -4.59
N GLY A 58 -2.82 -12.98 -4.01
CA GLY A 58 -2.91 -12.87 -2.54
C GLY A 58 -4.09 -12.01 -2.10
N ILE A 59 -5.27 -12.61 -2.01
CA ILE A 59 -6.49 -11.93 -1.60
C ILE A 59 -6.54 -11.82 -0.07
N SER A 60 -6.87 -10.64 0.45
CA SER A 60 -7.12 -10.45 1.88
C SER A 60 -8.49 -11.04 2.26
N THR A 61 -8.61 -11.49 3.52
CA THR A 61 -9.83 -12.07 4.08
C THR A 61 -10.45 -11.12 5.10
N VAL A 62 -11.77 -11.02 5.13
CA VAL A 62 -12.48 -10.25 6.16
C VAL A 62 -12.29 -10.93 7.53
N ALA A 63 -11.75 -10.19 8.50
CA ALA A 63 -11.37 -10.74 9.81
C ALA A 63 -12.40 -10.44 10.92
N SER A 64 -13.35 -9.53 10.70
CA SER A 64 -14.34 -9.15 11.72
C SER A 64 -15.72 -8.87 11.11
N GLY A 65 -16.74 -8.75 11.97
CA GLY A 65 -18.11 -8.42 11.59
C GLY A 65 -18.86 -9.57 10.92
N GLU A 66 -20.02 -9.24 10.33
CA GLU A 66 -20.95 -10.22 9.75
C GLU A 66 -20.37 -11.00 8.55
N HIS A 67 -19.41 -10.41 7.84
CA HIS A 67 -18.77 -11.02 6.66
C HIS A 67 -17.46 -11.73 6.99
N LYS A 68 -17.16 -11.95 8.28
CA LYS A 68 -15.93 -12.64 8.70
C LYS A 68 -15.72 -13.98 7.99
N GLY A 69 -14.52 -14.18 7.45
CA GLY A 69 -14.10 -15.38 6.74
C GLY A 69 -14.28 -15.30 5.21
N LYS A 70 -15.02 -14.32 4.67
CA LYS A 70 -15.14 -14.11 3.22
C LYS A 70 -13.85 -13.54 2.65
N LEU A 71 -13.52 -13.92 1.42
CA LEU A 71 -12.49 -13.20 0.65
C LEU A 71 -12.98 -11.80 0.31
N LEU A 72 -12.08 -10.82 0.37
CA LEU A 72 -12.44 -9.42 0.08
C LEU A 72 -13.02 -9.26 -1.33
N THR A 73 -12.49 -9.98 -2.32
CA THR A 73 -13.02 -10.00 -3.70
C THR A 73 -14.48 -10.49 -3.75
N GLU A 74 -14.83 -11.51 -2.99
CA GLU A 74 -16.21 -12.05 -2.93
C GLU A 74 -17.15 -11.03 -2.29
N LEU A 75 -16.73 -10.45 -1.16
CA LEU A 75 -17.52 -9.41 -0.50
C LEU A 75 -17.78 -8.22 -1.41
N LEU A 76 -16.76 -7.72 -2.11
CA LEU A 76 -16.92 -6.57 -3.01
C LEU A 76 -17.69 -6.89 -4.29
N LYS A 77 -17.81 -8.16 -4.69
CA LYS A 77 -18.74 -8.60 -5.74
C LYS A 77 -20.20 -8.58 -5.27
N GLU A 78 -20.44 -9.01 -4.04
CA GLU A 78 -21.78 -8.98 -3.44
C GLU A 78 -22.22 -7.55 -3.08
N HIS A 79 -21.26 -6.70 -2.68
CA HIS A 79 -21.46 -5.34 -2.21
C HIS A 79 -20.57 -4.33 -2.97
N PRO A 80 -20.79 -4.15 -4.30
CA PRO A 80 -19.97 -3.22 -5.08
C PRO A 80 -20.07 -1.78 -4.59
N GLU A 81 -21.18 -1.42 -3.96
CA GLU A 81 -21.39 -0.09 -3.38
C GLU A 81 -20.42 0.26 -2.25
N TYR A 82 -19.71 -0.73 -1.67
CA TYR A 82 -18.67 -0.49 -0.66
C TYR A 82 -17.46 0.26 -1.22
N LEU A 83 -17.23 0.18 -2.53
CA LEU A 83 -16.14 0.88 -3.22
C LEU A 83 -16.38 2.39 -3.33
N GLY A 84 -17.65 2.80 -3.49
CA GLY A 84 -18.02 4.17 -3.81
C GLY A 84 -18.01 4.47 -5.31
N THR A 85 -18.56 5.62 -5.67
CA THR A 85 -18.80 5.98 -7.08
C THR A 85 -17.52 6.23 -7.88
N HIS A 86 -16.45 6.71 -7.24
CA HIS A 86 -15.20 7.00 -7.93
C HIS A 86 -14.45 5.73 -8.38
N PRO A 87 -14.15 4.75 -7.51
CA PRO A 87 -13.57 3.49 -7.96
C PRO A 87 -14.47 2.72 -8.93
N LEU A 88 -15.79 2.70 -8.72
CA LEU A 88 -16.75 2.05 -9.64
C LEU A 88 -16.80 2.71 -11.02
N GLY A 89 -16.41 3.97 -11.13
CA GLY A 89 -16.29 4.68 -12.41
C GLY A 89 -15.04 4.30 -13.22
N ASN A 90 -14.12 3.51 -12.66
CA ASN A 90 -12.94 3.07 -13.38
C ASN A 90 -13.28 1.90 -14.33
N PRO A 91 -13.23 2.09 -15.66
CA PRO A 91 -13.65 1.08 -16.63
C PRO A 91 -12.70 -0.12 -16.72
N TYR A 92 -11.57 -0.09 -16.05
CA TYR A 92 -10.56 -1.14 -16.08
C TYR A 92 -10.62 -2.08 -14.89
N LEU A 93 -11.40 -1.74 -13.85
CA LEU A 93 -11.61 -2.62 -12.71
C LEU A 93 -12.68 -3.66 -13.02
N GLN A 94 -12.39 -4.90 -12.68
CA GLN A 94 -13.37 -5.96 -12.74
C GLN A 94 -14.24 -5.98 -11.48
N ALA A 95 -15.38 -6.66 -11.56
CA ALA A 95 -16.28 -6.79 -10.40
C ALA A 95 -15.54 -7.42 -9.19
N GLY A 96 -15.56 -6.73 -8.07
CA GLY A 96 -14.94 -7.16 -6.83
C GLY A 96 -13.44 -6.81 -6.70
N GLU A 97 -12.90 -6.03 -7.63
CA GLU A 97 -11.52 -5.56 -7.54
C GLU A 97 -11.42 -4.18 -6.90
N LEU A 98 -10.37 -4.00 -6.11
CA LEU A 98 -9.90 -2.70 -5.64
C LEU A 98 -8.98 -2.07 -6.70
N PRO A 99 -8.93 -0.74 -6.81
CA PRO A 99 -7.93 -0.06 -7.65
C PRO A 99 -6.52 -0.10 -7.06
N ILE A 100 -6.39 -0.46 -5.79
CA ILE A 100 -5.15 -0.43 -5.03
C ILE A 100 -4.83 -1.77 -4.37
N LEU A 101 -3.55 -1.94 -4.03
CA LEU A 101 -3.00 -2.99 -3.21
C LEU A 101 -2.12 -2.36 -2.12
N ILE A 102 -2.35 -2.71 -0.86
CA ILE A 102 -1.60 -2.19 0.29
C ILE A 102 -0.83 -3.33 0.92
N LYS A 103 0.47 -3.10 1.21
CA LYS A 103 1.36 -4.11 1.78
C LYS A 103 2.19 -3.55 2.93
N PHE A 104 2.64 -4.46 3.81
CA PHE A 104 3.87 -4.27 4.56
C PHE A 104 4.98 -5.11 3.94
N ILE A 105 6.20 -4.58 3.94
CA ILE A 105 7.40 -5.19 3.37
C ILE A 105 8.51 -5.16 4.41
N ASP A 106 9.06 -6.33 4.76
CA ASP A 106 10.24 -6.48 5.61
C ASP A 106 11.44 -6.90 4.76
N ALA A 107 12.27 -5.93 4.40
CA ALA A 107 13.48 -6.14 3.62
C ALA A 107 14.66 -6.50 4.54
N LYS A 108 14.83 -7.78 4.88
CA LYS A 108 16.01 -8.27 5.57
C LYS A 108 17.26 -8.19 4.69
N GLU A 109 17.08 -8.44 3.38
CA GLU A 109 18.08 -8.28 2.33
C GLU A 109 17.56 -7.35 1.23
N ASP A 110 18.43 -6.90 0.33
CA ASP A 110 18.04 -6.04 -0.79
C ASP A 110 17.01 -6.71 -1.68
N LEU A 111 15.96 -6.00 -2.05
CA LEU A 111 15.06 -6.42 -3.11
C LEU A 111 15.77 -6.30 -4.46
N SER A 112 15.30 -7.02 -5.47
CA SER A 112 15.83 -6.88 -6.84
C SER A 112 15.66 -5.46 -7.36
N VAL A 113 16.62 -5.00 -8.16
CA VAL A 113 16.45 -3.79 -8.96
C VAL A 113 15.41 -4.04 -10.05
N GLN A 114 14.38 -3.23 -10.08
CA GLN A 114 13.18 -3.46 -10.88
C GLN A 114 12.59 -2.17 -11.43
N VAL A 115 11.70 -2.32 -12.38
CA VAL A 115 10.88 -1.25 -12.95
C VAL A 115 9.47 -1.77 -13.21
N HIS A 116 8.49 -0.90 -13.18
CA HIS A 116 7.09 -1.22 -13.42
C HIS A 116 6.56 -0.49 -14.65
N PRO A 117 5.64 -1.10 -15.42
CA PRO A 117 4.97 -0.46 -16.54
C PRO A 117 3.91 0.53 -16.04
N ASP A 118 3.55 1.48 -16.91
CA ASP A 118 2.31 2.23 -16.78
C ASP A 118 1.08 1.42 -17.24
N ASP A 119 -0.12 1.98 -17.03
CA ASP A 119 -1.38 1.37 -17.43
C ASP A 119 -1.46 1.04 -18.93
N ASP A 120 -0.93 1.92 -19.80
CA ASP A 120 -1.06 1.74 -21.25
C ASP A 120 -0.23 0.58 -21.74
N TYR A 121 1.01 0.46 -21.23
CA TYR A 121 1.87 -0.67 -21.54
C TYR A 121 1.31 -1.98 -20.93
N ALA A 122 0.89 -1.94 -19.67
CA ALA A 122 0.38 -3.12 -18.97
C ALA A 122 -0.87 -3.69 -19.65
N ARG A 123 -1.85 -2.84 -19.99
CA ARG A 123 -3.05 -3.26 -20.71
C ARG A 123 -2.73 -3.93 -22.06
N LYS A 124 -1.76 -3.39 -22.79
CA LYS A 124 -1.41 -3.87 -24.12
C LYS A 124 -0.58 -5.15 -24.10
N HIS A 125 0.32 -5.31 -23.13
CA HIS A 125 1.36 -6.36 -23.13
C HIS A 125 1.21 -7.38 -22.01
N GLU A 126 0.33 -7.14 -21.01
CA GLU A 126 0.13 -7.99 -19.84
C GLU A 126 -1.34 -8.35 -19.64
N SER A 127 -2.01 -8.70 -20.74
CA SER A 127 -3.38 -9.27 -20.74
C SER A 127 -4.43 -8.40 -20.03
N GLY A 128 -4.30 -7.07 -20.14
CA GLY A 128 -5.25 -6.12 -19.55
C GLY A 128 -4.95 -5.74 -18.10
N SER A 129 -3.80 -6.14 -17.56
CA SER A 129 -3.39 -5.75 -16.21
C SER A 129 -3.25 -4.23 -16.05
N LEU A 130 -3.34 -3.77 -14.80
CA LEU A 130 -3.03 -2.38 -14.44
C LEU A 130 -1.52 -2.16 -14.44
N GLY A 131 -1.10 -0.91 -14.59
CA GLY A 131 0.25 -0.45 -14.33
C GLY A 131 0.61 -0.59 -12.85
N LYS A 132 1.79 -0.11 -12.46
CA LYS A 132 2.21 -0.15 -11.06
C LYS A 132 2.94 1.13 -10.68
N THR A 133 2.16 2.15 -10.36
CA THR A 133 2.62 3.33 -9.64
C THR A 133 2.44 3.09 -8.15
N GLU A 134 3.44 3.45 -7.35
CA GLU A 134 3.45 3.12 -5.94
C GLU A 134 4.00 4.27 -5.07
N MET A 135 3.71 4.21 -3.79
CA MET A 135 4.23 5.08 -2.75
C MET A 135 4.71 4.22 -1.60
N TRP A 136 5.89 4.55 -1.07
CA TRP A 136 6.46 3.92 0.12
C TRP A 136 6.44 4.89 1.28
N TYR A 137 5.98 4.40 2.43
CA TYR A 137 6.17 5.03 3.72
C TYR A 137 7.13 4.17 4.55
N VAL A 138 8.28 4.72 4.92
CA VAL A 138 9.28 4.01 5.69
C VAL A 138 8.86 3.94 7.15
N LEU A 139 8.50 2.74 7.61
CA LEU A 139 8.08 2.50 9.00
C LEU A 139 9.29 2.47 9.94
N ASP A 140 10.39 1.88 9.45
CA ASP A 140 11.67 1.81 10.15
C ASP A 140 12.79 1.51 9.15
N ALA A 141 14.01 1.94 9.47
CA ALA A 141 15.20 1.66 8.70
C ALA A 141 16.41 1.47 9.63
N LYS A 142 17.23 0.46 9.35
CA LYS A 142 18.50 0.29 10.03
C LYS A 142 19.47 1.40 9.64
N VAL A 143 20.51 1.59 10.45
CA VAL A 143 21.61 2.52 10.11
C VAL A 143 22.20 2.11 8.75
N ASP A 144 22.52 3.10 7.92
CA ASP A 144 23.08 2.95 6.57
C ASP A 144 22.15 2.23 5.55
N THR A 145 20.86 2.06 5.86
CA THR A 145 19.88 1.56 4.88
C THR A 145 19.72 2.55 3.73
N GLN A 146 19.81 2.06 2.51
CA GLN A 146 19.63 2.85 1.29
C GLN A 146 18.55 2.25 0.39
N LEU A 147 17.89 3.08 -0.39
CA LEU A 147 17.03 2.66 -1.49
C LEU A 147 17.70 2.99 -2.83
N VAL A 148 17.38 2.22 -3.86
CA VAL A 148 17.67 2.61 -5.24
C VAL A 148 16.50 3.46 -5.75
N TYR A 149 16.80 4.63 -6.32
CA TYR A 149 15.81 5.55 -6.86
C TYR A 149 16.30 6.17 -8.18
N GLY A 150 16.09 5.46 -9.29
CA GLY A 150 16.49 5.88 -10.62
C GLY A 150 17.99 5.80 -10.89
N PHE A 151 18.45 6.55 -11.87
CA PHE A 151 19.85 6.64 -12.30
C PHE A 151 20.52 7.93 -11.83
N ARG A 152 21.83 7.87 -11.59
CA ARG A 152 22.65 9.06 -11.25
C ARG A 152 22.84 10.02 -12.41
N HIS A 153 22.83 9.51 -13.64
CA HIS A 153 23.05 10.23 -14.89
C HIS A 153 22.10 9.71 -15.95
N ASP A 154 21.85 10.52 -16.98
CA ASP A 154 21.15 10.06 -18.17
C ASP A 154 21.85 8.82 -18.73
N MET A 155 21.09 7.80 -19.04
CA MET A 155 21.55 6.55 -19.64
C MET A 155 21.06 6.47 -21.09
N ASP A 156 21.81 5.80 -21.94
CA ASP A 156 21.28 5.30 -23.19
C ASP A 156 20.93 3.80 -23.07
N ARG A 157 20.10 3.34 -24.00
CA ARG A 157 19.57 1.95 -23.99
C ARG A 157 20.67 0.91 -24.14
N GLU A 158 21.69 1.19 -24.95
CA GLU A 158 22.82 0.27 -25.19
C GLU A 158 23.75 0.21 -23.98
N GLN A 159 24.02 1.35 -23.36
CA GLN A 159 24.83 1.43 -22.16
C GLN A 159 24.17 0.64 -21.02
N LEU A 160 22.85 0.81 -20.82
CA LEU A 160 22.10 0.04 -19.83
C LEU A 160 22.14 -1.44 -20.15
N ALA A 161 21.86 -1.84 -21.39
CA ALA A 161 21.89 -3.25 -21.79
C ALA A 161 23.26 -3.90 -21.59
N ARG A 162 24.36 -3.17 -21.84
CA ARG A 162 25.73 -3.62 -21.55
C ARG A 162 25.95 -3.79 -20.05
N SER A 163 25.62 -2.78 -19.24
CA SER A 163 25.84 -2.82 -17.80
C SER A 163 25.07 -3.94 -17.11
N LEU A 164 23.88 -4.27 -17.60
CA LEU A 164 23.08 -5.41 -17.11
C LEU A 164 23.74 -6.76 -17.47
N ARG A 165 24.27 -6.91 -18.71
CA ARG A 165 25.00 -8.14 -19.10
C ARG A 165 26.29 -8.33 -18.31
N ASP A 166 27.01 -7.24 -18.07
CA ASP A 166 28.31 -7.25 -17.42
C ASP A 166 28.22 -7.23 -15.88
N GLY A 167 26.97 -7.19 -15.32
CA GLY A 167 26.74 -7.11 -13.87
C GLY A 167 27.21 -5.81 -13.23
N THR A 168 27.35 -4.73 -14.01
CA THR A 168 27.91 -3.44 -13.52
C THR A 168 26.85 -2.34 -13.34
N VAL A 169 25.57 -2.68 -13.45
CA VAL A 169 24.46 -1.71 -13.41
C VAL A 169 24.42 -0.89 -12.13
N GLU A 170 24.84 -1.45 -11.00
CA GLU A 170 24.86 -0.75 -9.71
C GLU A 170 25.67 0.54 -9.73
N LYS A 171 26.69 0.67 -10.59
CA LYS A 171 27.51 1.89 -10.73
C LYS A 171 26.71 3.09 -11.23
N TYR A 172 25.60 2.83 -11.91
CA TYR A 172 24.73 3.86 -12.52
C TYR A 172 23.50 4.19 -11.68
N LEU A 173 23.18 3.34 -10.70
CA LEU A 173 22.00 3.52 -9.85
C LEU A 173 22.21 4.63 -8.82
N GLN A 174 21.19 5.46 -8.64
CA GLN A 174 21.15 6.43 -7.56
C GLN A 174 20.72 5.72 -6.27
N LYS A 175 21.58 5.75 -5.25
CA LYS A 175 21.28 5.27 -3.90
C LYS A 175 20.92 6.47 -3.03
N VAL A 176 19.88 6.32 -2.21
CA VAL A 176 19.35 7.36 -1.33
C VAL A 176 19.27 6.80 0.08
N ASP A 177 19.84 7.51 1.04
CA ASP A 177 19.71 7.17 2.47
C ASP A 177 18.26 7.33 2.90
N VAL A 178 17.79 6.44 3.76
CA VAL A 178 16.42 6.45 4.23
C VAL A 178 16.31 6.37 5.74
N HIS A 179 15.28 7.03 6.26
CA HIS A 179 14.97 7.08 7.68
C HIS A 179 13.50 6.77 7.90
N ALA A 180 13.16 6.40 9.13
CA ALA A 180 11.76 6.28 9.52
C ALA A 180 10.99 7.56 9.21
N ASP A 181 9.74 7.41 8.80
CA ASP A 181 8.83 8.48 8.36
C ASP A 181 9.14 9.07 6.96
N ASP A 182 10.19 8.64 6.26
CA ASP A 182 10.40 9.06 4.86
C ASP A 182 9.30 8.54 3.92
N VAL A 183 9.02 9.34 2.89
CA VAL A 183 8.02 9.03 1.87
C VAL A 183 8.66 9.08 0.49
N PHE A 184 8.45 8.02 -0.30
CA PHE A 184 8.93 7.95 -1.67
C PHE A 184 7.76 7.69 -2.60
N TYR A 185 7.64 8.50 -3.65
CA TYR A 185 6.69 8.29 -4.74
C TYR A 185 7.43 7.68 -5.92
N ILE A 186 7.03 6.47 -6.32
CA ILE A 186 7.64 5.70 -7.40
C ILE A 186 6.69 5.69 -8.59
N GLU A 187 6.92 6.59 -9.51
CA GLU A 187 6.17 6.65 -10.76
C GLU A 187 6.56 5.47 -11.66
N ALA A 188 5.58 4.92 -12.40
CA ALA A 188 5.84 3.89 -13.41
C ALA A 188 7.00 4.30 -14.34
N GLY A 189 7.88 3.36 -14.68
CA GLY A 189 9.11 3.62 -15.43
C GLY A 189 10.33 3.98 -14.58
N THR A 190 10.17 4.29 -13.29
CA THR A 190 11.30 4.58 -12.40
C THR A 190 11.99 3.28 -11.97
N VAL A 191 13.31 3.21 -12.17
CA VAL A 191 14.13 2.12 -11.62
C VAL A 191 14.24 2.27 -10.12
N HIS A 192 13.98 1.19 -9.37
CA HIS A 192 14.01 1.26 -7.92
C HIS A 192 14.33 -0.10 -7.29
N ALA A 193 14.72 -0.05 -6.02
CA ALA A 193 14.80 -1.22 -5.13
C ALA A 193 14.75 -0.78 -3.68
N ILE A 194 14.06 -1.54 -2.84
CA ILE A 194 14.12 -1.38 -1.38
C ILE A 194 15.39 -2.08 -0.91
N GLY A 195 16.23 -1.36 -0.17
CA GLY A 195 17.48 -1.89 0.36
C GLY A 195 17.29 -2.62 1.69
N ALA A 196 18.28 -3.46 2.00
CA ALA A 196 18.32 -4.25 3.24
C ALA A 196 18.19 -3.38 4.49
N GLY A 197 17.37 -3.82 5.44
CA GLY A 197 17.13 -3.13 6.70
C GLY A 197 15.90 -2.24 6.72
N ALA A 198 15.26 -1.97 5.58
CA ALA A 198 14.03 -1.17 5.52
C ALA A 198 12.80 -2.00 5.91
N LEU A 199 11.87 -1.36 6.62
CA LEU A 199 10.51 -1.83 6.85
C LEU A 199 9.55 -0.79 6.28
N VAL A 200 8.72 -1.19 5.32
CA VAL A 200 7.97 -0.25 4.49
C VAL A 200 6.49 -0.60 4.45
N ALA A 201 5.62 0.40 4.49
CA ALA A 201 4.25 0.29 4.03
C ALA A 201 4.20 0.77 2.56
N GLU A 202 3.78 -0.10 1.66
CA GLU A 202 3.64 0.16 0.23
C GLU A 202 2.17 0.31 -0.13
N ILE A 203 1.82 1.43 -0.74
CA ILE A 203 0.51 1.67 -1.33
C ILE A 203 0.72 1.80 -2.84
N GLN A 204 0.05 0.94 -3.62
CA GLN A 204 0.26 0.84 -5.06
C GLN A 204 -1.04 0.60 -5.82
N GLU A 205 -1.00 0.72 -7.15
CA GLU A 205 -2.06 0.18 -8.00
C GLU A 205 -2.21 -1.33 -7.78
N ASN A 206 -3.40 -1.88 -8.04
CA ASN A 206 -3.69 -3.32 -7.87
C ASN A 206 -3.01 -4.18 -8.95
N SER A 207 -1.71 -4.26 -8.88
CA SER A 207 -0.84 -4.94 -9.84
C SER A 207 0.33 -5.63 -9.14
N ASN A 208 0.71 -6.82 -9.62
CA ASN A 208 1.90 -7.54 -9.16
C ASN A 208 2.97 -7.61 -10.26
N LEU A 209 2.87 -6.75 -11.28
CA LEU A 209 3.83 -6.72 -12.39
C LEU A 209 5.18 -6.19 -11.93
N THR A 210 6.22 -7.00 -12.10
CA THR A 210 7.59 -6.65 -11.75
C THR A 210 8.53 -7.03 -12.87
N TYR A 211 9.16 -6.04 -13.52
CA TYR A 211 10.21 -6.28 -14.48
C TYR A 211 11.56 -6.20 -13.79
N ARG A 212 12.01 -7.38 -13.30
CA ARG A 212 13.29 -7.54 -12.61
C ARG A 212 14.44 -7.37 -13.59
N MET A 213 15.33 -6.43 -13.28
CA MET A 213 16.48 -6.08 -14.11
C MET A 213 17.77 -6.66 -13.59
N TYR A 214 17.95 -6.67 -12.27
CA TYR A 214 19.14 -7.16 -11.60
C TYR A 214 18.78 -7.74 -10.23
N ASP A 215 19.37 -8.86 -9.87
CA ASP A 215 19.04 -9.58 -8.64
C ASP A 215 20.28 -10.07 -7.88
N TYR A 216 21.39 -9.35 -7.98
CA TYR A 216 22.63 -9.64 -7.26
C TYR A 216 23.16 -11.06 -7.47
N ASP A 217 22.79 -11.68 -8.57
CA ASP A 217 23.15 -13.06 -8.93
C ASP A 217 22.69 -14.11 -7.91
N ARG A 218 21.68 -13.80 -7.09
CA ARG A 218 21.15 -14.67 -6.02
C ARG A 218 20.41 -15.87 -6.58
N ALA A 219 20.57 -17.01 -5.89
CA ALA A 219 19.76 -18.20 -6.11
C ALA A 219 18.68 -18.32 -5.03
N GLY A 220 17.51 -18.80 -5.41
CA GLY A 220 16.43 -19.14 -4.48
C GLY A 220 16.74 -20.42 -3.69
N LYS A 221 15.81 -20.82 -2.82
CA LYS A 221 15.89 -22.05 -2.00
C LYS A 221 16.07 -23.31 -2.86
N ASP A 222 15.59 -23.27 -4.11
CA ASP A 222 15.72 -24.34 -5.11
C ASP A 222 17.04 -24.31 -5.89
N GLY A 223 17.97 -23.42 -5.54
CA GLY A 223 19.25 -23.23 -6.24
C GLY A 223 19.14 -22.51 -7.59
N LYS A 224 17.96 -22.06 -8.00
CA LYS A 224 17.74 -21.36 -9.26
C LYS A 224 17.72 -19.85 -9.08
N LYS A 225 18.28 -19.12 -10.05
CA LYS A 225 18.17 -17.67 -10.10
C LYS A 225 16.77 -17.25 -10.53
N ARG A 226 16.26 -16.16 -9.94
CA ARG A 226 14.97 -15.60 -10.36
C ARG A 226 15.07 -15.06 -11.79
N GLN A 227 14.00 -15.20 -12.55
CA GLN A 227 13.92 -14.72 -13.92
C GLN A 227 14.12 -13.20 -14.00
N LEU A 228 14.94 -12.74 -14.94
CA LEU A 228 15.09 -11.35 -15.32
C LEU A 228 14.19 -11.03 -16.52
N HIS A 229 13.63 -9.82 -16.55
CA HIS A 229 12.67 -9.38 -17.57
C HIS A 229 13.25 -8.23 -18.42
N LEU A 230 14.51 -8.38 -18.87
CA LEU A 230 15.31 -7.27 -19.44
C LEU A 230 14.64 -6.60 -20.64
N LYS A 231 14.02 -7.36 -21.55
CA LYS A 231 13.34 -6.79 -22.72
C LYS A 231 12.18 -5.88 -22.30
N LYS A 232 11.28 -6.37 -21.47
CA LYS A 232 10.11 -5.61 -20.97
C LYS A 232 10.56 -4.41 -20.13
N ALA A 233 11.59 -4.58 -19.30
CA ALA A 233 12.15 -3.50 -18.51
C ALA A 233 12.67 -2.36 -19.42
N LEU A 234 13.45 -2.70 -20.46
CA LEU A 234 13.96 -1.73 -21.42
C LEU A 234 12.86 -1.01 -22.22
N ASP A 235 11.68 -1.60 -22.35
CA ASP A 235 10.57 -0.98 -23.07
C ASP A 235 9.87 0.12 -22.24
N VAL A 236 9.89 0.03 -20.91
CA VAL A 236 9.13 0.92 -20.02
C VAL A 236 9.99 1.88 -19.20
N ILE A 237 11.30 1.64 -19.14
CA ILE A 237 12.22 2.32 -18.24
C ILE A 237 12.44 3.79 -18.61
N ASN A 238 12.42 4.66 -17.62
CA ASN A 238 12.89 6.05 -17.76
C ASN A 238 14.42 6.09 -17.63
N LEU A 239 15.10 6.44 -18.72
CA LEU A 239 16.56 6.48 -18.80
C LEU A 239 17.16 7.81 -18.35
N LYS A 240 16.33 8.77 -17.94
CA LYS A 240 16.82 10.06 -17.45
C LYS A 240 17.35 9.95 -16.03
N ALA A 241 18.33 10.80 -15.73
CA ALA A 241 18.81 10.95 -14.37
C ALA A 241 17.65 11.26 -13.42
N ALA A 242 17.57 10.52 -12.33
CA ALA A 242 16.60 10.83 -11.30
C ALA A 242 17.03 12.07 -10.52
N LYS A 243 16.07 12.92 -10.22
CA LYS A 243 16.29 13.95 -9.20
C LYS A 243 16.32 13.28 -7.83
N GLU A 244 17.15 13.80 -6.93
CA GLU A 244 17.11 13.33 -5.53
C GLU A 244 15.69 13.51 -4.99
N PRO A 245 15.07 12.43 -4.47
CA PRO A 245 13.72 12.51 -3.95
C PRO A 245 13.70 13.45 -2.75
N LYS A 246 12.95 14.53 -2.87
CA LYS A 246 12.74 15.45 -1.75
C LYS A 246 11.59 14.94 -0.92
N GLN A 247 11.79 14.91 0.40
CA GLN A 247 10.68 14.64 1.30
C GLN A 247 9.61 15.71 1.13
N PRO A 248 8.31 15.34 1.05
CA PRO A 248 7.25 16.32 0.92
C PRO A 248 7.27 17.29 2.12
N MET A 249 6.96 18.54 1.87
CA MET A 249 6.72 19.49 2.97
C MET A 249 5.46 19.04 3.70
N ARG A 250 5.62 18.59 4.94
CA ARG A 250 4.52 18.10 5.74
C ARG A 250 4.00 19.18 6.67
N VAL A 251 2.72 19.47 6.55
CA VAL A 251 2.03 20.42 7.39
C VAL A 251 0.98 19.69 8.22
N LEU A 252 1.22 19.58 9.52
CA LEU A 252 0.27 19.00 10.45
C LEU A 252 -0.94 19.92 10.59
N ARG A 253 -2.11 19.37 10.33
CA ARG A 253 -3.41 19.99 10.58
C ARG A 253 -3.98 19.42 11.86
N TYR A 254 -4.08 20.26 12.89
CA TYR A 254 -4.56 19.87 14.20
C TYR A 254 -6.07 19.99 14.31
N GLN A 255 -6.68 18.96 14.88
CA GLN A 255 -8.08 18.90 15.26
C GLN A 255 -8.19 18.33 16.68
N PRO A 256 -9.29 18.57 17.42
CA PRO A 256 -9.48 17.91 18.71
C PRO A 256 -9.37 16.39 18.58
N GLY A 257 -8.42 15.79 19.31
CA GLY A 257 -8.19 14.36 19.35
C GLY A 257 -7.33 13.78 18.23
N TYR A 258 -6.96 14.53 17.18
CA TYR A 258 -6.04 14.05 16.16
C TYR A 258 -5.31 15.18 15.44
N ALA A 259 -4.22 14.80 14.76
CA ALA A 259 -3.60 15.63 13.73
C ALA A 259 -3.46 14.82 12.44
N SER A 260 -3.50 15.47 11.30
CA SER A 260 -3.26 14.81 10.02
C SER A 260 -2.28 15.59 9.16
N GLU A 261 -1.57 14.90 8.33
CA GLU A 261 -0.73 15.48 7.29
C GLU A 261 -0.86 14.71 5.98
N PHE A 262 -0.77 15.45 4.91
CA PHE A 262 -0.81 14.92 3.58
C PHE A 262 0.56 14.34 3.20
N LEU A 263 0.59 13.10 2.69
CA LEU A 263 1.83 12.43 2.29
C LEU A 263 1.98 12.35 0.77
N CYS A 264 0.95 11.86 0.09
CA CYS A 264 1.00 11.62 -1.35
C CYS A 264 -0.39 11.68 -1.98
N ARG A 265 -0.45 12.16 -3.21
CA ARG A 265 -1.64 12.07 -4.07
C ARG A 265 -1.21 11.87 -5.52
N CYS A 266 -1.81 10.89 -6.15
CA CYS A 266 -1.66 10.65 -7.58
C CYS A 266 -3.03 10.40 -8.22
N LYS A 267 -3.05 9.93 -9.45
CA LYS A 267 -4.29 9.58 -10.17
C LYS A 267 -5.04 8.42 -9.50
N TYR A 268 -4.35 7.56 -8.75
CA TYR A 268 -4.87 6.28 -8.31
C TYR A 268 -5.26 6.27 -6.83
N PHE A 269 -4.54 7.02 -6.00
CA PHE A 269 -4.77 7.06 -4.56
C PHE A 269 -4.31 8.37 -3.92
N GLN A 270 -4.82 8.62 -2.72
CA GLN A 270 -4.35 9.65 -1.81
C GLN A 270 -4.00 9.00 -0.48
N VAL A 271 -2.89 9.43 0.12
CA VAL A 271 -2.42 8.94 1.43
C VAL A 271 -2.21 10.11 2.38
N GLU A 272 -2.77 10.00 3.56
CA GLU A 272 -2.58 10.92 4.69
C GLU A 272 -2.05 10.13 5.89
N ARG A 273 -1.14 10.71 6.66
CA ARG A 273 -0.81 10.23 8.01
C ARG A 273 -1.75 10.86 9.01
N VAL A 274 -2.37 10.05 9.86
CA VAL A 274 -3.25 10.48 10.94
C VAL A 274 -2.64 10.09 12.28
N LEU A 275 -2.43 11.07 13.15
CA LEU A 275 -1.95 10.92 14.51
C LEU A 275 -3.13 11.08 15.46
N LEU A 276 -3.68 9.98 15.93
CA LEU A 276 -4.81 9.94 16.87
C LEU A 276 -4.30 10.01 18.30
N ASN A 277 -4.91 10.87 19.14
CA ASN A 277 -4.74 10.84 20.58
C ASN A 277 -5.98 11.44 21.28
N THR A 278 -6.90 10.58 21.66
CA THR A 278 -8.14 10.94 22.35
C THR A 278 -8.15 10.59 23.83
N GLU A 279 -7.03 10.12 24.41
CA GLU A 279 -6.98 9.66 25.81
C GLU A 279 -7.36 10.72 26.81
N ARG A 280 -7.16 12.02 26.47
CA ARG A 280 -7.50 13.16 27.31
C ARG A 280 -8.55 14.07 26.68
N CYS A 281 -9.23 13.62 25.62
CA CYS A 281 -10.29 14.39 24.98
C CYS A 281 -11.64 14.14 25.63
N ARG A 282 -12.46 15.18 25.72
CA ARG A 282 -13.84 15.05 26.20
C ARG A 282 -14.75 14.38 25.17
N GLU A 283 -14.42 14.57 23.89
CA GLU A 283 -15.17 14.03 22.77
C GLU A 283 -14.26 13.10 21.95
N LEU A 284 -14.85 12.06 21.40
CA LEU A 284 -14.16 11.14 20.52
C LEU A 284 -14.08 11.71 19.10
N VAL A 285 -13.05 11.33 18.36
CA VAL A 285 -12.95 11.68 16.94
C VAL A 285 -14.06 10.97 16.17
N SER A 286 -14.86 11.73 15.44
CA SER A 286 -15.95 11.24 14.61
C SER A 286 -15.51 11.18 13.15
N VAL A 287 -15.71 10.02 12.52
CA VAL A 287 -15.37 9.74 11.12
C VAL A 287 -16.57 9.14 10.42
N ARG A 288 -16.79 9.54 9.19
CA ARG A 288 -17.71 8.92 8.24
C ARG A 288 -17.09 9.02 6.85
N THR A 289 -17.18 7.95 6.08
CA THR A 289 -16.75 7.99 4.69
C THR A 289 -17.84 8.63 3.82
N GLU A 290 -17.43 9.31 2.77
CA GLU A 290 -18.35 9.83 1.76
C GLU A 290 -18.75 8.71 0.77
N SER A 291 -19.77 8.97 -0.03
CA SER A 291 -20.25 7.99 -1.04
C SER A 291 -19.32 7.84 -2.25
N ASN A 292 -18.35 8.72 -2.39
CA ASN A 292 -17.42 8.73 -3.52
C ASN A 292 -16.34 7.66 -3.43
N SER A 293 -15.85 7.33 -2.23
CA SER A 293 -14.79 6.34 -2.05
C SER A 293 -14.83 5.67 -0.68
N PHE A 294 -14.40 4.40 -0.65
CA PHE A 294 -13.99 3.73 0.58
C PHE A 294 -12.76 4.40 1.20
N GLN A 295 -12.45 4.04 2.43
CA GLN A 295 -11.19 4.40 3.09
C GLN A 295 -10.55 3.15 3.70
N VAL A 296 -9.22 3.11 3.69
CA VAL A 296 -8.45 2.12 4.44
C VAL A 296 -7.65 2.85 5.51
N LEU A 297 -7.77 2.39 6.75
CA LEU A 297 -6.92 2.82 7.86
C LEU A 297 -5.94 1.71 8.16
N LEU A 298 -4.69 1.88 7.73
CA LEU A 298 -3.59 0.98 8.05
C LEU A 298 -2.95 1.47 9.36
N CYS A 299 -3.13 0.71 10.45
CA CYS A 299 -2.58 1.08 11.75
C CYS A 299 -1.09 0.76 11.81
N VAL A 300 -0.25 1.78 11.77
CA VAL A 300 1.22 1.64 11.79
C VAL A 300 1.81 1.84 13.19
N GLY A 301 1.01 2.25 14.17
CA GLY A 301 1.45 2.39 15.55
C GLY A 301 0.29 2.59 16.52
N GLY A 302 0.44 2.12 17.76
CA GLY A 302 -0.54 2.28 18.82
C GLY A 302 -1.72 1.34 18.74
N CYS A 303 -2.83 1.72 19.40
CA CYS A 303 -4.06 0.93 19.49
C CYS A 303 -5.26 1.79 19.85
N GLY A 304 -6.46 1.20 19.76
CA GLY A 304 -7.69 1.86 20.14
C GLY A 304 -8.92 1.05 19.80
N VAL A 305 -10.06 1.74 19.75
CA VAL A 305 -11.36 1.16 19.47
C VAL A 305 -12.18 2.07 18.54
N LEU A 306 -12.82 1.48 17.56
CA LEU A 306 -13.87 2.08 16.74
C LEU A 306 -15.22 1.72 17.38
N LEU A 307 -16.07 2.73 17.59
CA LEU A 307 -17.41 2.60 18.13
C LEU A 307 -18.41 3.01 17.05
N PHE A 308 -19.36 2.16 16.72
CA PHE A 308 -20.38 2.41 15.69
C PHE A 308 -21.66 1.65 16.02
N GLY A 309 -22.79 2.36 16.04
CA GLY A 309 -24.02 1.81 16.58
C GLY A 309 -23.82 1.34 18.04
N GLU A 310 -24.14 0.07 18.30
CA GLU A 310 -23.91 -0.62 19.58
C GLU A 310 -22.66 -1.50 19.58
N GLU A 311 -21.85 -1.43 18.52
CA GLU A 311 -20.68 -2.29 18.32
C GLU A 311 -19.38 -1.55 18.60
N ALA A 312 -18.37 -2.36 18.96
CA ALA A 312 -16.99 -1.90 19.15
C ALA A 312 -16.02 -2.84 18.39
N LEU A 313 -15.07 -2.22 17.67
CA LEU A 313 -14.02 -2.93 16.98
C LEU A 313 -12.67 -2.45 17.50
N THR A 314 -11.98 -3.30 18.25
CA THR A 314 -10.62 -3.00 18.75
C THR A 314 -9.62 -3.17 17.62
N PHE A 315 -8.61 -2.30 17.60
CA PHE A 315 -7.51 -2.37 16.64
C PHE A 315 -6.16 -2.14 17.32
N PHE A 316 -5.12 -2.68 16.72
CA PHE A 316 -3.73 -2.61 17.18
C PHE A 316 -2.80 -2.26 16.02
N LYS A 317 -1.55 -1.91 16.37
CA LYS A 317 -0.48 -1.78 15.38
C LYS A 317 -0.43 -3.03 14.50
N GLY A 318 -0.43 -2.84 13.20
CA GLY A 318 -0.46 -3.90 12.21
C GLY A 318 -1.83 -4.14 11.59
N ASP A 319 -2.91 -3.71 12.21
CA ASP A 319 -4.25 -3.94 11.69
C ASP A 319 -4.57 -3.08 10.46
N CYS A 320 -5.28 -3.68 9.54
CA CYS A 320 -5.84 -3.03 8.36
C CYS A 320 -7.37 -2.97 8.50
N ILE A 321 -7.92 -1.76 8.53
CA ILE A 321 -9.35 -1.51 8.71
C ILE A 321 -9.92 -1.00 7.40
N PHE A 322 -10.92 -1.67 6.86
CA PHE A 322 -11.67 -1.23 5.70
C PHE A 322 -12.94 -0.50 6.14
N LEU A 323 -13.11 0.73 5.68
CA LEU A 323 -14.32 1.54 5.86
C LEU A 323 -15.02 1.63 4.51
N PRO A 324 -16.18 0.98 4.33
CA PRO A 324 -16.95 1.10 3.08
C PRO A 324 -17.32 2.55 2.77
N ALA A 325 -17.50 2.87 1.50
CA ALA A 325 -18.05 4.16 1.09
C ALA A 325 -19.44 4.37 1.71
N ASP A 326 -19.76 5.62 2.09
CA ASP A 326 -20.99 5.99 2.80
C ASP A 326 -21.20 5.13 4.05
N SER A 327 -20.18 5.03 4.92
CA SER A 327 -20.21 4.23 6.13
C SER A 327 -21.17 4.81 7.17
N ILE A 328 -21.57 3.98 8.14
CA ILE A 328 -22.15 4.44 9.39
C ILE A 328 -21.22 5.45 10.08
N GLN A 329 -21.77 6.32 10.92
CA GLN A 329 -20.96 7.19 11.79
C GLN A 329 -20.11 6.37 12.74
N ILE A 330 -18.79 6.61 12.72
CA ILE A 330 -17.79 5.92 13.54
C ILE A 330 -17.19 6.92 14.52
N ARG A 331 -17.06 6.54 15.79
CA ARG A 331 -16.29 7.28 16.79
C ARG A 331 -15.04 6.51 17.14
N ILE A 332 -13.90 7.20 17.21
CA ILE A 332 -12.61 6.56 17.45
C ILE A 332 -12.05 7.01 18.79
N HIS A 333 -11.62 6.04 19.61
CA HIS A 333 -10.92 6.26 20.86
C HIS A 333 -9.58 5.53 20.86
N GLY A 334 -8.52 6.19 21.35
CA GLY A 334 -7.20 5.57 21.51
C GLY A 334 -6.05 6.53 21.23
N LYS A 335 -4.86 5.94 21.16
CA LYS A 335 -3.63 6.60 20.75
C LYS A 335 -2.96 5.74 19.67
N ALA A 336 -2.98 6.24 18.43
CA ALA A 336 -2.56 5.46 17.27
C ALA A 336 -2.04 6.35 16.15
N GLN A 337 -1.30 5.74 15.25
CA GLN A 337 -0.89 6.32 13.98
C GLN A 337 -1.44 5.47 12.84
N PHE A 338 -2.10 6.13 11.89
CA PHE A 338 -2.62 5.49 10.70
C PHE A 338 -2.02 6.07 9.42
N LEU A 339 -1.90 5.22 8.41
CA LEU A 339 -1.93 5.66 7.03
C LEU A 339 -3.37 5.53 6.54
N LYS A 340 -4.01 6.66 6.25
CA LYS A 340 -5.36 6.72 5.69
C LYS A 340 -5.24 6.78 4.18
N VAL A 341 -5.79 5.77 3.50
CA VAL A 341 -5.75 5.62 2.04
C VAL A 341 -7.16 5.78 1.48
N THR A 342 -7.28 6.56 0.39
CA THR A 342 -8.51 6.75 -0.39
C THR A 342 -8.19 6.69 -1.88
N CYS A 343 -9.19 6.43 -2.73
CA CYS A 343 -9.07 6.39 -4.19
C CYS A 343 -9.99 7.39 -4.87
#